data_f2d973e497364802f7bcd70845f183a3
#
_entry.id   f2d973e497364802f7bcd70845f183a3
#
_cell.length_a   1.000
_cell.length_b   1.000
_cell.length_c   1.000
_cell.angle_alpha   90.00
_cell.angle_beta   90.00
_cell.angle_gamma   90.00
#
_symmetry.space_group_name_H-M   'P 1'
#
loop_
_entity.id
_entity.type
_entity.pdbx_description
1 polymer ?
#
loop_
_entity_poly.entity_id
_entity_poly.type
_entity_poly.pdbx_seq_one_letter_code
_entity_poly.pdbx_strand_id
1 'polypeptide(L)'
;VHSFPANTIYRLYLDPANNMWAGSIRRGLIGIKNVYACSYQNVPFGNLYGLSNQTINSFFQDSDGIVWVGTDGGGINRFDPVSGTFKHYPATKYEKVVSIVEYTPDELLFFSFNKGLFIFHKKTGQIRPFVLIDKEMNDQTCINGFSVNIQRITKTKILFSAQHIFIYDMVTRKFDIVATMGEEYERHSPLIIATKGAKTYLSDLKNICEYDSSEGTFRTIYQG
;
A
#
# COMPACT_ATOMS: atom_id res chain seq x y z
N VAL A 1 -2.79 33.21 1.39
CA VAL A 1 -2.93 31.90 2.05
C VAL A 1 -3.30 30.91 0.94
N HIS A 2 -2.37 30.04 0.55
CA HIS A 2 -2.67 28.99 -0.41
C HIS A 2 -3.39 27.86 0.33
N SER A 3 -4.67 27.64 0.04
CA SER A 3 -5.40 26.51 0.57
C SER A 3 -4.87 25.21 -0.06
N PHE A 4 -4.83 24.15 0.74
CA PHE A 4 -4.48 22.82 0.24
C PHE A 4 -5.50 22.41 -0.85
N PRO A 5 -5.08 21.91 -2.01
CA PRO A 5 -5.96 21.69 -3.16
C PRO A 5 -6.97 20.53 -3.00
N ALA A 6 -7.06 19.92 -1.82
CA ALA A 6 -7.97 18.82 -1.54
C ALA A 6 -8.57 18.93 -0.13
N ASN A 7 -9.87 18.60 -0.02
CA ASN A 7 -10.58 18.61 1.26
C ASN A 7 -10.45 17.29 2.04
N THR A 8 -10.05 16.20 1.39
CA THR A 8 -9.94 14.89 2.03
C THR A 8 -8.66 14.22 1.56
N ILE A 9 -7.71 14.07 2.49
CA ILE A 9 -6.47 13.32 2.27
C ILE A 9 -6.66 11.92 2.85
N TYR A 10 -6.38 10.92 2.04
CA TYR A 10 -6.53 9.52 2.40
C TYR A 10 -5.19 8.85 2.73
N ARG A 11 -4.11 9.30 2.08
CA ARG A 11 -2.76 8.78 2.31
C ARG A 11 -1.75 9.91 2.30
N LEU A 12 -0.75 9.79 3.16
CA LEU A 12 0.43 10.65 3.17
C LEU A 12 1.69 9.77 3.05
N TYR A 13 2.68 10.29 2.37
CA TYR A 13 3.98 9.66 2.23
C TYR A 13 5.07 10.73 2.22
N LEU A 14 6.12 10.50 2.99
CA LEU A 14 7.32 11.31 2.98
C LEU A 14 8.44 10.50 2.30
N ASP A 15 8.95 10.99 1.19
CA ASP A 15 10.02 10.32 0.48
C ASP A 15 11.39 10.56 1.15
N PRO A 16 12.43 9.76 0.83
CA PRO A 16 13.76 9.94 1.40
C PRO A 16 14.39 11.32 1.14
N ALA A 17 13.90 12.07 0.15
CA ALA A 17 14.32 13.44 -0.15
C ALA A 17 13.50 14.50 0.60
N ASN A 18 12.68 14.07 1.60
CA ASN A 18 11.76 14.92 2.38
C ASN A 18 10.68 15.62 1.53
N ASN A 19 10.32 15.11 0.36
CA ASN A 19 9.12 15.57 -0.31
C ASN A 19 7.91 14.86 0.27
N MET A 20 6.84 15.61 0.54
CA MET A 20 5.58 15.02 1.01
C MET A 20 4.66 14.76 -0.17
N TRP A 21 4.09 13.57 -0.22
CA TRP A 21 3.09 13.16 -1.19
C TRP A 21 1.77 12.90 -0.48
N ALA A 22 0.68 13.43 -1.01
CA ALA A 22 -0.65 13.26 -0.45
C ALA A 22 -1.59 12.68 -1.52
N GLY A 23 -2.15 11.52 -1.22
CA GLY A 23 -3.22 10.92 -2.00
C GLY A 23 -4.58 11.41 -1.50
N SER A 24 -5.42 11.91 -2.40
CA SER A 24 -6.72 12.45 -2.06
C SER A 24 -7.86 11.62 -2.63
N ILE A 25 -9.04 11.75 -2.01
CA ILE A 25 -10.28 11.28 -2.60
C ILE A 25 -10.74 12.32 -3.64
N ARG A 26 -10.84 11.93 -4.90
CA ARG A 26 -11.35 12.73 -6.03
C ARG A 26 -10.50 13.95 -6.45
N ARG A 27 -9.26 14.10 -5.96
CA ARG A 27 -8.38 15.23 -6.32
C ARG A 27 -6.98 14.79 -6.77
N GLY A 28 -6.75 13.47 -6.89
CA GLY A 28 -5.51 12.91 -7.38
C GLY A 28 -4.35 12.94 -6.38
N LEU A 29 -3.14 12.97 -6.91
CA LEU A 29 -1.89 13.00 -6.17
C LEU A 29 -1.38 14.43 -6.05
N ILE A 30 -0.98 14.82 -4.85
CA ILE A 30 -0.41 16.13 -4.55
C ILE A 30 1.01 15.91 -4.04
N GLY A 31 1.98 16.50 -4.72
CA GLY A 31 3.38 16.52 -4.29
C GLY A 31 3.74 17.88 -3.70
N ILE A 32 4.34 17.90 -2.55
CA ILE A 32 4.86 19.11 -1.90
C ILE A 32 6.38 18.97 -1.83
N LYS A 33 7.05 19.78 -2.64
CA LYS A 33 8.52 19.85 -2.70
C LYS A 33 8.98 21.21 -2.17
N ASN A 34 9.73 21.20 -1.08
CA ASN A 34 10.15 22.43 -0.38
C ASN A 34 8.95 23.33 -0.04
N VAL A 35 8.77 24.43 -0.79
CA VAL A 35 7.66 25.39 -0.61
C VAL A 35 6.63 25.36 -1.75
N TYR A 36 6.80 24.45 -2.72
CA TYR A 36 5.91 24.35 -3.88
C TYR A 36 5.10 23.07 -3.84
N ALA A 37 3.79 23.18 -4.07
CA ALA A 37 2.89 22.04 -4.23
C ALA A 37 2.57 21.84 -5.73
N CYS A 38 2.75 20.60 -6.20
CA CYS A 38 2.30 20.16 -7.51
C CYS A 38 1.08 19.25 -7.33
N SER A 39 0.09 19.33 -8.19
CA SER A 39 -1.03 18.40 -8.18
C SER A 39 -1.16 17.69 -9.53
N TYR A 40 -1.42 16.38 -9.48
CA TYR A 40 -1.61 15.56 -10.67
C TYR A 40 -3.05 15.05 -10.68
N GLN A 41 -3.77 15.35 -11.76
CA GLN A 41 -5.16 14.98 -11.97
C GLN A 41 -5.26 13.71 -12.80
N ASN A 42 -6.46 13.13 -12.84
CA ASN A 42 -6.72 12.03 -13.76
C ASN A 42 -6.82 12.51 -15.20
N VAL A 43 -6.34 11.66 -16.10
CA VAL A 43 -6.33 11.85 -17.55
C VAL A 43 -6.82 10.58 -18.24
N PRO A 44 -7.18 10.62 -19.55
CA PRO A 44 -7.49 9.40 -20.29
C PRO A 44 -6.38 8.35 -20.16
N PHE A 45 -6.79 7.08 -20.01
CA PHE A 45 -5.85 5.96 -19.84
C PHE A 45 -4.82 5.93 -20.99
N GLY A 46 -3.54 5.80 -20.60
CA GLY A 46 -2.40 5.83 -21.53
C GLY A 46 -1.76 7.20 -21.71
N ASN A 47 -2.35 8.27 -21.19
CA ASN A 47 -1.72 9.59 -21.20
C ASN A 47 -0.58 9.66 -20.16
N LEU A 48 0.53 10.30 -20.55
CA LEU A 48 1.74 10.37 -19.74
C LEU A 48 1.74 11.48 -18.67
N TYR A 49 0.74 12.34 -18.64
CA TYR A 49 0.76 13.56 -17.83
C TYR A 49 -0.21 13.55 -16.65
N GLY A 50 -0.70 12.39 -16.25
CA GLY A 50 -1.58 12.27 -15.11
C GLY A 50 -1.94 10.83 -14.76
N LEU A 51 -2.86 10.70 -13.84
CA LEU A 51 -3.32 9.45 -13.24
C LEU A 51 -4.43 8.80 -14.07
N SER A 52 -4.55 7.47 -14.00
CA SER A 52 -5.65 6.71 -14.61
C SER A 52 -6.98 6.87 -13.85
N ASN A 53 -6.95 7.30 -12.58
CA ASN A 53 -8.13 7.58 -11.76
C ASN A 53 -7.78 8.64 -10.70
N GLN A 54 -8.77 9.42 -10.29
CA GLN A 54 -8.60 10.53 -9.34
C GLN A 54 -8.62 10.12 -7.87
N THR A 55 -9.06 8.91 -7.56
CA THR A 55 -9.09 8.39 -6.18
C THR A 55 -7.88 7.51 -5.93
N ILE A 56 -7.02 7.96 -5.03
CA ILE A 56 -5.79 7.30 -4.65
C ILE A 56 -6.04 6.48 -3.39
N ASN A 57 -5.82 5.17 -3.47
CA ASN A 57 -5.93 4.25 -2.33
C ASN A 57 -4.58 3.98 -1.67
N SER A 58 -3.51 3.92 -2.48
CA SER A 58 -2.17 3.61 -1.98
C SER A 58 -1.09 4.21 -2.86
N PHE A 59 0.09 4.39 -2.30
CA PHE A 59 1.31 4.66 -3.05
C PHE A 59 2.53 4.12 -2.30
N PHE A 60 3.57 3.86 -3.06
CA PHE A 60 4.81 3.28 -2.59
C PHE A 60 5.95 3.76 -3.48
N GLN A 61 7.07 4.18 -2.90
CA GLN A 61 8.28 4.46 -3.65
C GLN A 61 9.20 3.25 -3.58
N ASP A 62 9.62 2.77 -4.76
CA ASP A 62 10.53 1.64 -4.83
C ASP A 62 12.00 2.06 -4.68
N SER A 63 12.90 1.05 -4.66
CA SER A 63 14.33 1.24 -4.53
C SER A 63 14.98 2.06 -5.66
N ASP A 64 14.31 2.17 -6.80
CA ASP A 64 14.74 2.98 -7.94
C ASP A 64 14.24 4.43 -7.89
N GLY A 65 13.51 4.79 -6.83
CA GLY A 65 12.93 6.13 -6.64
C GLY A 65 11.64 6.37 -7.42
N ILE A 66 11.09 5.35 -8.07
CA ILE A 66 9.81 5.41 -8.78
C ILE A 66 8.66 5.34 -7.79
N VAL A 67 7.67 6.20 -7.95
CA VAL A 67 6.45 6.17 -7.14
C VAL A 67 5.38 5.36 -7.86
N TRP A 68 4.93 4.32 -7.21
CA TRP A 68 3.84 3.46 -7.66
C TRP A 68 2.55 3.87 -6.96
N VAL A 69 1.51 4.16 -7.74
CA VAL A 69 0.25 4.69 -7.24
C VAL A 69 -0.87 3.70 -7.54
N GLY A 70 -1.51 3.21 -6.49
CA GLY A 70 -2.70 2.36 -6.58
C GLY A 70 -3.96 3.21 -6.52
N THR A 71 -4.87 3.00 -7.46
CA THR A 71 -6.09 3.80 -7.63
C THR A 71 -7.36 2.98 -7.51
N ASP A 72 -8.49 3.64 -7.28
CA ASP A 72 -9.81 3.01 -7.21
C ASP A 72 -10.39 2.79 -8.62
N GLY A 73 -10.05 1.67 -9.21
CA GLY A 73 -10.54 1.26 -10.53
C GLY A 73 -9.72 1.76 -11.74
N GLY A 74 -8.63 2.48 -11.51
CA GLY A 74 -7.66 2.84 -12.56
C GLY A 74 -6.43 1.93 -12.58
N GLY A 75 -6.29 1.03 -11.59
CA GLY A 75 -5.17 0.11 -11.48
C GLY A 75 -3.90 0.75 -10.92
N ILE A 76 -2.76 0.25 -11.36
CA ILE A 76 -1.43 0.72 -10.98
C ILE A 76 -0.95 1.78 -11.96
N ASN A 77 -0.45 2.89 -11.40
CA ASN A 77 0.24 3.95 -12.13
C ASN A 77 1.70 4.01 -11.66
N ARG A 78 2.63 4.02 -12.60
CA ARG A 78 4.03 4.32 -12.36
C ARG A 78 4.25 5.82 -12.55
N PHE A 79 4.72 6.50 -11.54
CA PHE A 79 5.09 7.91 -11.60
C PHE A 79 6.60 8.06 -11.42
N ASP A 80 7.22 8.74 -12.35
CA ASP A 80 8.64 9.10 -12.29
C ASP A 80 8.75 10.55 -11.81
N PRO A 81 9.24 10.79 -10.57
CA PRO A 81 9.33 12.13 -10.02
C PRO A 81 10.38 13.02 -10.71
N VAL A 82 11.33 12.42 -11.43
CA VAL A 82 12.39 13.15 -12.14
C VAL A 82 11.85 13.72 -13.45
N SER A 83 11.19 12.90 -14.26
CA SER A 83 10.61 13.33 -15.52
C SER A 83 9.21 13.94 -15.37
N GLY A 84 8.54 13.72 -14.23
CA GLY A 84 7.16 14.13 -14.00
C GLY A 84 6.12 13.35 -14.80
N THR A 85 6.50 12.18 -15.35
CA THR A 85 5.66 11.41 -16.25
C THR A 85 5.01 10.20 -15.58
N PHE A 86 3.85 9.78 -16.11
CA PHE A 86 3.10 8.62 -15.67
C PHE A 86 3.13 7.51 -16.73
N LYS A 87 3.00 6.27 -16.27
CA LYS A 87 2.71 5.12 -17.12
C LYS A 87 1.58 4.32 -16.50
N HIS A 88 0.56 4.00 -17.31
CA HIS A 88 -0.57 3.16 -16.95
C HIS A 88 -0.38 1.75 -17.52
N TYR A 89 -0.92 0.75 -16.82
CA TYR A 89 -0.73 -0.65 -17.19
C TYR A 89 -2.06 -1.33 -17.52
N PRO A 90 -2.29 -1.74 -18.77
CA PRO A 90 -3.57 -2.34 -19.19
C PRO A 90 -3.99 -3.55 -18.39
N ALA A 91 -3.03 -4.40 -17.97
CA ALA A 91 -3.32 -5.59 -17.16
C ALA A 91 -3.92 -5.28 -15.79
N THR A 92 -3.74 -4.07 -15.27
CA THR A 92 -4.31 -3.63 -13.99
C THR A 92 -5.49 -2.69 -14.15
N LYS A 93 -5.89 -2.37 -15.40
CA LYS A 93 -7.05 -1.52 -15.67
C LYS A 93 -8.29 -2.12 -15.01
N TYR A 94 -9.06 -1.29 -14.31
CA TYR A 94 -10.21 -1.65 -13.49
C TYR A 94 -9.89 -2.30 -12.13
N GLU A 95 -8.62 -2.55 -11.79
CA GLU A 95 -8.27 -3.00 -10.44
C GLU A 95 -8.41 -1.84 -9.44
N LYS A 96 -8.98 -2.17 -8.27
CA LYS A 96 -9.02 -1.29 -7.11
C LYS A 96 -7.83 -1.65 -6.21
N VAL A 97 -6.71 -0.97 -6.43
CA VAL A 97 -5.45 -1.29 -5.76
C VAL A 97 -5.40 -0.60 -4.40
N VAL A 98 -5.63 -1.38 -3.34
CA VAL A 98 -5.76 -0.87 -1.96
C VAL A 98 -4.41 -0.70 -1.28
N SER A 99 -3.47 -1.61 -1.53
CA SER A 99 -2.12 -1.53 -0.98
C SER A 99 -1.10 -2.11 -1.96
N ILE A 100 0.14 -1.64 -1.86
CA ILE A 100 1.23 -1.98 -2.78
C ILE A 100 2.58 -1.85 -2.07
N VAL A 101 3.47 -2.84 -2.27
CA VAL A 101 4.86 -2.82 -1.77
C VAL A 101 5.80 -3.47 -2.78
N GLU A 102 7.09 -3.20 -2.67
CA GLU A 102 8.11 -3.93 -3.41
C GLU A 102 8.27 -5.35 -2.87
N TYR A 103 8.05 -6.34 -3.74
CA TYR A 103 8.24 -7.74 -3.42
C TYR A 103 9.68 -8.18 -3.71
N THR A 104 10.13 -7.93 -4.92
CA THR A 104 11.52 -8.06 -5.36
C THR A 104 11.94 -6.80 -6.13
N PRO A 105 13.22 -6.60 -6.48
CA PRO A 105 13.62 -5.47 -7.30
C PRO A 105 12.83 -5.32 -8.61
N ASP A 106 12.38 -6.44 -9.22
CA ASP A 106 11.63 -6.44 -10.46
C ASP A 106 10.11 -6.60 -10.28
N GLU A 107 9.62 -6.86 -9.06
CA GLU A 107 8.21 -7.19 -8.81
C GLU A 107 7.62 -6.39 -7.64
N LEU A 108 6.35 -6.03 -7.76
CA LEU A 108 5.52 -5.49 -6.70
C LEU A 108 4.50 -6.53 -6.23
N LEU A 109 4.20 -6.55 -4.95
CA LEU A 109 3.05 -7.23 -4.37
C LEU A 109 1.96 -6.20 -4.13
N PHE A 110 0.74 -6.46 -4.59
CA PHE A 110 -0.39 -5.57 -4.37
C PHE A 110 -1.66 -6.34 -3.99
N PHE A 111 -2.51 -5.68 -3.23
CA PHE A 111 -3.86 -6.18 -2.93
C PHE A 111 -4.88 -5.42 -3.76
N SER A 112 -5.70 -6.17 -4.50
CA SER A 112 -6.86 -5.65 -5.22
C SER A 112 -8.14 -6.00 -4.47
N PHE A 113 -8.98 -4.99 -4.21
CA PHE A 113 -10.24 -5.13 -3.51
C PHE A 113 -11.14 -6.22 -4.14
N ASN A 114 -11.65 -7.12 -3.33
CA ASN A 114 -12.46 -8.29 -3.71
C ASN A 114 -11.80 -9.30 -4.66
N LYS A 115 -10.51 -9.15 -4.98
CA LYS A 115 -9.81 -10.09 -5.86
C LYS A 115 -8.59 -10.73 -5.21
N GLY A 116 -8.06 -10.14 -4.12
CA GLY A 116 -6.96 -10.69 -3.34
C GLY A 116 -5.59 -10.15 -3.76
N LEU A 117 -4.56 -10.95 -3.52
CA LEU A 117 -3.15 -10.59 -3.69
C LEU A 117 -2.62 -10.99 -5.08
N PHE A 118 -1.83 -10.11 -5.66
CA PHE A 118 -1.19 -10.30 -6.95
C PHE A 118 0.25 -9.83 -6.94
N ILE A 119 1.07 -10.48 -7.75
CA ILE A 119 2.40 -10.01 -8.14
C ILE A 119 2.28 -9.26 -9.46
N PHE A 120 2.92 -8.11 -9.51
CA PHE A 120 3.03 -7.28 -10.70
C PHE A 120 4.49 -7.16 -11.11
N HIS A 121 4.81 -7.48 -12.37
CA HIS A 121 6.16 -7.36 -12.90
C HIS A 121 6.40 -5.94 -13.44
N LYS A 122 7.32 -5.18 -12.84
CA LYS A 122 7.55 -3.74 -13.10
C LYS A 122 7.85 -3.43 -14.57
N LYS A 123 8.65 -4.24 -15.26
CA LYS A 123 9.06 -4.00 -16.65
C LYS A 123 7.97 -4.38 -17.65
N THR A 124 7.38 -5.57 -17.50
CA THR A 124 6.39 -6.08 -18.48
C THR A 124 4.98 -5.60 -18.20
N GLY A 125 4.67 -5.24 -16.95
CA GLY A 125 3.32 -4.89 -16.51
C GLY A 125 2.38 -6.09 -16.38
N GLN A 126 2.89 -7.32 -16.48
CA GLN A 126 2.12 -8.53 -16.29
C GLN A 126 1.76 -8.74 -14.83
N ILE A 127 0.59 -9.36 -14.60
CA ILE A 127 0.12 -9.73 -13.27
C ILE A 127 -0.05 -11.25 -13.18
N ARG A 128 0.17 -11.78 -11.98
CA ARG A 128 -0.14 -13.17 -11.62
C ARG A 128 -0.68 -13.23 -10.18
N PRO A 129 -1.56 -14.18 -9.85
CA PRO A 129 -1.98 -14.36 -8.46
C PRO A 129 -0.77 -14.62 -7.54
N PHE A 130 -0.82 -14.05 -6.35
CA PHE A 130 0.11 -14.42 -5.28
C PHE A 130 -0.51 -15.59 -4.52
N VAL A 131 0.03 -16.78 -4.76
CA VAL A 131 -0.46 -18.01 -4.16
C VAL A 131 0.32 -18.30 -2.90
N LEU A 132 -0.38 -18.38 -1.78
CA LEU A 132 0.17 -18.87 -0.51
C LEU A 132 0.33 -20.39 -0.60
N ILE A 133 1.51 -20.89 -0.24
CA ILE A 133 1.80 -22.34 -0.30
C ILE A 133 1.04 -23.10 0.80
N ASP A 134 0.65 -22.40 1.87
CA ASP A 134 -0.04 -22.98 3.01
C ASP A 134 -1.54 -23.07 2.73
N LYS A 135 -2.06 -24.31 2.61
CA LYS A 135 -3.49 -24.57 2.39
C LYS A 135 -4.36 -24.08 3.54
N GLU A 136 -3.88 -24.16 4.77
CA GLU A 136 -4.64 -23.73 5.96
C GLU A 136 -4.85 -22.21 5.96
N MET A 137 -3.89 -21.45 5.44
CA MET A 137 -4.02 -19.99 5.28
C MET A 137 -4.87 -19.58 4.08
N ASN A 138 -4.97 -20.43 3.03
CA ASN A 138 -5.88 -20.20 1.90
C ASN A 138 -7.34 -20.42 2.27
N ASP A 139 -7.64 -21.37 3.15
CA ASP A 139 -8.99 -21.67 3.62
C ASP A 139 -9.44 -20.71 4.73
N GLN A 140 -8.51 -20.15 5.48
CA GLN A 140 -8.81 -19.09 6.42
C GLN A 140 -8.93 -17.78 5.64
N THR A 141 -10.13 -17.38 5.43
CA THR A 141 -10.67 -16.17 4.79
C THR A 141 -10.00 -14.82 5.14
N CYS A 142 -8.88 -14.86 5.81
CA CYS A 142 -8.15 -13.72 6.36
C CYS A 142 -7.63 -12.74 5.30
N ILE A 143 -7.40 -13.20 4.06
CA ILE A 143 -6.88 -12.38 2.96
C ILE A 143 -7.99 -11.99 1.97
N ASN A 144 -9.15 -12.62 2.06
CA ASN A 144 -10.32 -12.30 1.23
C ASN A 144 -11.17 -11.14 1.80
N GLY A 145 -10.64 -10.42 2.80
CA GLY A 145 -11.30 -9.28 3.40
C GLY A 145 -11.42 -8.06 2.46
N PHE A 146 -12.25 -7.11 2.86
CA PHE A 146 -12.50 -5.89 2.10
C PHE A 146 -11.28 -4.96 2.02
N SER A 147 -10.31 -5.12 2.91
CA SER A 147 -9.09 -4.29 2.94
C SER A 147 -7.94 -5.08 3.54
N VAL A 148 -6.86 -5.21 2.80
CA VAL A 148 -5.59 -5.75 3.31
C VAL A 148 -4.52 -4.69 3.12
N ASN A 149 -3.93 -4.24 4.22
CA ASN A 149 -2.76 -3.38 4.16
C ASN A 149 -1.51 -4.25 4.20
N ILE A 150 -0.56 -3.95 3.34
CA ILE A 150 0.72 -4.66 3.25
C ILE A 150 1.86 -3.68 3.41
N GLN A 151 2.86 -4.07 4.20
CA GLN A 151 4.05 -3.26 4.46
C GLN A 151 5.29 -4.14 4.51
N ARG A 152 6.31 -3.76 3.76
CA ARG A 152 7.63 -4.39 3.90
C ARG A 152 8.29 -3.88 5.18
N ILE A 153 8.58 -4.76 6.13
CA ILE A 153 9.13 -4.42 7.45
C ILE A 153 10.62 -4.72 7.56
N THR A 154 11.11 -5.69 6.79
CA THR A 154 12.55 -5.98 6.63
C THR A 154 12.87 -6.32 5.18
N LYS A 155 14.13 -6.63 4.86
CA LYS A 155 14.52 -7.11 3.52
C LYS A 155 13.81 -8.37 3.08
N THR A 156 13.38 -9.21 4.04
CA THR A 156 12.80 -10.54 3.77
C THR A 156 11.41 -10.74 4.37
N LYS A 157 10.87 -9.76 5.08
CA LYS A 157 9.58 -9.92 5.76
C LYS A 157 8.58 -8.85 5.37
N ILE A 158 7.36 -9.28 5.10
CA ILE A 158 6.21 -8.43 4.78
C ILE A 158 5.15 -8.65 5.86
N LEU A 159 4.69 -7.55 6.47
CA LEU A 159 3.56 -7.53 7.39
C LEU A 159 2.28 -7.34 6.59
N PHE A 160 1.30 -8.16 6.90
CA PHE A 160 -0.06 -8.05 6.40
C PHE A 160 -0.99 -7.70 7.56
N SER A 161 -1.78 -6.69 7.36
CA SER A 161 -2.85 -6.30 8.28
C SER A 161 -4.18 -6.50 7.59
N ALA A 162 -4.89 -7.52 8.06
CA ALA A 162 -6.22 -7.93 7.65
C ALA A 162 -7.05 -8.18 8.91
N GLN A 163 -7.95 -9.17 8.93
CA GLN A 163 -8.62 -9.65 10.14
C GLN A 163 -7.63 -10.17 11.19
N HIS A 164 -6.52 -10.73 10.72
CA HIS A 164 -5.35 -11.04 11.55
C HIS A 164 -4.17 -10.22 11.08
N ILE A 165 -3.20 -10.02 11.97
CA ILE A 165 -1.91 -9.45 11.63
C ILE A 165 -0.93 -10.60 11.51
N PHE A 166 -0.30 -10.73 10.37
CA PHE A 166 0.63 -11.81 10.11
C PHE A 166 1.84 -11.34 9.34
N ILE A 167 2.93 -12.07 9.51
CA ILE A 167 4.20 -11.83 8.85
C ILE A 167 4.43 -12.93 7.82
N TYR A 168 4.70 -12.53 6.59
CA TYR A 168 5.20 -13.41 5.55
C TYR A 168 6.72 -13.30 5.46
N ASP A 169 7.40 -14.41 5.65
CA ASP A 169 8.82 -14.52 5.41
C ASP A 169 9.08 -14.98 3.97
N MET A 170 9.70 -14.09 3.18
CA MET A 170 9.94 -14.31 1.74
C MET A 170 10.98 -15.41 1.46
N VAL A 171 11.84 -15.73 2.43
CA VAL A 171 12.87 -16.77 2.31
C VAL A 171 12.29 -18.15 2.55
N THR A 172 11.62 -18.30 3.70
CA THR A 172 11.00 -19.58 4.10
C THR A 172 9.66 -19.81 3.42
N ARG A 173 9.04 -18.74 2.88
CA ARG A 173 7.68 -18.70 2.30
C ARG A 173 6.59 -19.13 3.27
N LYS A 174 6.80 -18.87 4.56
CA LYS A 174 5.85 -19.16 5.64
C LYS A 174 5.20 -17.90 6.17
N PHE A 175 4.03 -18.08 6.77
CA PHE A 175 3.30 -17.07 7.51
C PHE A 175 3.30 -17.38 8.99
N ASP A 176 3.51 -16.34 9.79
CA ASP A 176 3.36 -16.40 11.24
C ASP A 176 2.28 -15.39 11.66
N ILE A 177 1.22 -15.86 12.33
CA ILE A 177 0.19 -14.99 12.89
C ILE A 177 0.78 -14.35 14.15
N VAL A 178 0.89 -13.03 14.17
CA VAL A 178 1.44 -12.28 15.31
C VAL A 178 0.37 -11.69 16.20
N ALA A 179 -0.83 -11.46 15.66
CA ALA A 179 -2.00 -11.05 16.44
C ALA A 179 -3.29 -11.44 15.76
N THR A 180 -4.28 -11.85 16.55
CA THR A 180 -5.67 -12.07 16.12
C THR A 180 -6.48 -10.89 16.62
N MET A 181 -7.16 -10.20 15.72
CA MET A 181 -8.06 -9.12 16.09
C MET A 181 -9.41 -9.72 16.48
N GLY A 182 -10.11 -9.11 17.45
CA GLY A 182 -11.41 -9.60 17.92
C GLY A 182 -12.50 -9.54 16.85
N GLU A 183 -13.63 -10.21 17.10
CA GLU A 183 -14.77 -10.27 16.16
C GLU A 183 -15.34 -8.90 15.76
N GLU A 184 -15.13 -7.88 16.59
CA GLU A 184 -15.49 -6.49 16.30
C GLU A 184 -14.72 -5.89 15.08
N TYR A 185 -13.66 -6.55 14.62
CA TYR A 185 -12.82 -6.12 13.48
C TYR A 185 -13.15 -6.83 12.16
N GLU A 186 -14.21 -7.62 12.08
CA GLU A 186 -14.61 -8.30 10.83
C GLU A 186 -14.81 -7.36 9.64
N ARG A 187 -15.06 -6.07 9.89
CA ARG A 187 -15.35 -5.07 8.85
C ARG A 187 -14.21 -4.09 8.58
N HIS A 188 -13.22 -3.99 9.46
CA HIS A 188 -12.16 -2.97 9.35
C HIS A 188 -10.80 -3.54 9.74
N SER A 189 -9.97 -3.86 8.75
CA SER A 189 -8.57 -4.21 8.99
C SER A 189 -7.82 -3.03 9.60
N PRO A 190 -6.95 -3.26 10.61
CA PRO A 190 -6.10 -2.21 11.14
C PRO A 190 -5.28 -1.54 10.04
N LEU A 191 -5.23 -0.21 10.06
CA LEU A 191 -4.41 0.55 9.14
C LEU A 191 -2.96 0.55 9.61
N ILE A 192 -2.03 0.25 8.73
CA ILE A 192 -0.62 0.51 8.98
C ILE A 192 -0.41 2.02 8.90
N ILE A 193 -0.03 2.64 10.02
CA ILE A 193 0.14 4.09 10.11
C ILE A 193 1.53 4.48 9.65
N ALA A 194 2.56 3.83 10.20
CA ALA A 194 3.96 4.17 9.97
C ALA A 194 4.89 3.01 10.28
N THR A 195 6.06 3.02 9.66
CA THR A 195 7.19 2.15 10.03
C THR A 195 8.41 3.04 10.28
N LYS A 196 9.07 2.82 11.42
CA LYS A 196 10.30 3.54 11.81
C LYS A 196 11.31 2.55 12.40
N GLY A 197 12.39 2.30 11.68
CA GLY A 197 13.36 1.26 12.07
C GLY A 197 12.70 -0.11 12.10
N ALA A 198 12.85 -0.84 13.22
CA ALA A 198 12.24 -2.14 13.42
C ALA A 198 10.75 -2.08 13.81
N LYS A 199 10.22 -0.91 14.11
CA LYS A 199 8.88 -0.72 14.65
C LYS A 199 7.87 -0.35 13.58
N THR A 200 6.76 -1.08 13.55
CA THR A 200 5.59 -0.79 12.70
C THR A 200 4.39 -0.49 13.59
N TYR A 201 3.76 0.63 13.33
CA TYR A 201 2.59 1.11 14.06
C TYR A 201 1.33 0.87 13.26
N LEU A 202 0.34 0.27 13.92
CA LEU A 202 -0.96 -0.03 13.34
C LEU A 202 -2.03 0.66 14.19
N SER A 203 -3.09 1.14 13.55
CA SER A 203 -4.27 1.65 14.23
C SER A 203 -5.50 0.88 13.79
N ASP A 204 -6.26 0.39 14.76
CA ASP A 204 -7.67 0.16 14.59
C ASP A 204 -8.44 1.45 15.01
N LEU A 205 -9.76 1.43 15.04
CA LEU A 205 -10.55 2.62 15.34
C LEU A 205 -10.38 3.14 16.79
N LYS A 206 -9.83 2.34 17.70
CA LYS A 206 -9.73 2.62 19.14
C LYS A 206 -8.30 2.54 19.66
N ASN A 207 -7.49 1.65 19.10
CA ASN A 207 -6.20 1.31 19.64
C ASN A 207 -5.07 1.73 18.70
N ILE A 208 -3.89 1.97 19.27
CA ILE A 208 -2.63 2.02 18.52
C ILE A 208 -1.77 0.86 19.03
N CYS A 209 -1.33 0.04 18.09
CA CYS A 209 -0.48 -1.12 18.33
C CYS A 209 0.90 -0.91 17.73
N GLU A 210 1.90 -1.51 18.34
CA GLU A 210 3.28 -1.55 17.86
C GLU A 210 3.68 -2.99 17.61
N TYR A 211 4.21 -3.26 16.44
CA TYR A 211 4.94 -4.48 16.13
C TYR A 211 6.43 -4.16 16.03
N ASP A 212 7.26 -4.83 16.84
CA ASP A 212 8.73 -4.74 16.78
C ASP A 212 9.28 -5.96 16.04
N SER A 213 9.81 -5.74 14.82
CA SER A 213 10.32 -6.82 13.98
C SER A 213 11.68 -7.36 14.43
N SER A 214 12.40 -6.66 15.31
CA SER A 214 13.66 -7.14 15.91
C SER A 214 13.44 -8.10 17.07
N GLU A 215 12.36 -7.89 17.82
CA GLU A 215 11.98 -8.71 18.98
C GLU A 215 10.88 -9.72 18.64
N GLY A 216 10.15 -9.50 17.52
CA GLY A 216 8.98 -10.30 17.14
C GLY A 216 7.77 -10.06 18.07
N THR A 217 7.74 -8.92 18.77
CA THR A 217 6.70 -8.62 19.76
C THR A 217 5.62 -7.72 19.19
N PHE A 218 4.37 -8.00 19.58
CA PHE A 218 3.20 -7.17 19.26
C PHE A 218 2.54 -6.70 20.55
N ARG A 219 2.29 -5.40 20.66
CA ARG A 219 1.68 -4.82 21.88
C ARG A 219 0.79 -3.63 21.55
N THR A 220 -0.26 -3.46 22.35
CA THR A 220 -1.06 -2.23 22.35
C THR A 220 -0.31 -1.16 23.15
N ILE A 221 -0.08 -0.01 22.54
CA ILE A 221 0.61 1.14 23.15
C ILE A 221 -0.34 2.26 23.54
N TYR A 222 -1.55 2.28 22.97
CA TYR A 222 -2.63 3.20 23.31
C TYR A 222 -3.97 2.48 23.18
N GLN A 223 -4.85 2.70 24.15
CA GLN A 223 -6.23 2.21 24.14
C GLN A 223 -7.17 3.39 24.36
N GLY A 224 -8.07 3.63 23.39
CA GLY A 224 -9.04 4.71 23.42
C GLY A 224 -10.38 4.33 24.06
#